data_144580a572349c2dc7f221a2f4d29e89
#
_entry.id   144580a572349c2dc7f221a2f4d29e89
#
_cell.length_a   1.000
_cell.length_b   1.000
_cell.length_c   1.000
_cell.angle_alpha   90.00
_cell.angle_beta   90.00
_cell.angle_gamma   90.00
#
_symmetry.space_group_name_H-M   'P 1'
#
loop_
_entity.id
_entity.type
_entity.pdbx_description
1 polymer ?
#
loop_
_entity_poly.entity_id
_entity_poly.type
_entity_poly.pdbx_seq_one_letter_code
_entity_poly.pdbx_strand_id
1 'polypeptide(L)'
;IVAWSAARDLRITGAFATHAHHDHMLWHPQFGDAPRWTTPRSLQMLGEWRTELEEQLGDDFPAEWPSPFDGLRPLAAAAIPEPFGAGGAGEAMVTVEHDGHAPGHAALWLGERGVLLAGDMLSDVELPLPFFPDDLPAYLDALDRLAAVVAEASVLVPGHGHPTDRPMERLDADRRYLDDVLAGREADDWRRSLKGMGEAHSKIVEMATALRTGESS
;
A
#
# COMPACT_ATOMS: atom_id res chain seq x y z
N ILE A 1 -11.24 13.54 -0.34
CA ILE A 1 -10.33 14.32 0.55
C ILE A 1 -10.61 15.82 0.39
N VAL A 2 -10.64 16.40 -0.83
CA VAL A 2 -10.83 17.85 -1.07
C VAL A 2 -12.02 18.43 -0.31
N ALA A 3 -13.23 17.89 -0.55
CA ALA A 3 -14.43 18.38 0.12
C ALA A 3 -14.38 18.18 1.66
N TRP A 4 -13.77 17.10 2.09
CA TRP A 4 -13.64 16.75 3.51
C TRP A 4 -12.70 17.71 4.25
N SER A 5 -11.55 18.04 3.67
CA SER A 5 -10.59 19.00 4.23
C SER A 5 -11.13 20.41 4.21
N ALA A 6 -11.76 20.84 3.10
CA ALA A 6 -12.38 22.15 2.98
C ALA A 6 -13.49 22.38 4.02
N ALA A 7 -14.36 21.38 4.24
CA ALA A 7 -15.43 21.46 5.25
C ALA A 7 -14.93 21.58 6.69
N ARG A 8 -13.62 21.34 6.94
CA ARG A 8 -12.97 21.41 8.26
C ARG A 8 -11.93 22.49 8.38
N ASP A 9 -11.82 23.34 7.34
CA ASP A 9 -10.77 24.37 7.24
C ASP A 9 -9.36 23.79 7.42
N LEU A 10 -9.15 22.59 6.88
CA LEU A 10 -7.86 21.90 6.93
C LEU A 10 -7.09 22.13 5.62
N ARG A 11 -5.85 22.54 5.76
CA ARG A 11 -4.91 22.66 4.64
C ARG A 11 -4.05 21.42 4.54
N ILE A 12 -3.93 20.88 3.33
CA ILE A 12 -2.95 19.81 3.05
C ILE A 12 -1.56 20.45 3.03
N THR A 13 -0.68 19.99 3.89
CA THR A 13 0.68 20.51 4.06
C THR A 13 1.73 19.59 3.47
N GLY A 14 1.33 18.37 3.08
CA GLY A 14 2.18 17.40 2.43
C GLY A 14 1.49 16.08 2.22
N ALA A 15 2.10 15.14 1.49
CA ALA A 15 1.61 13.80 1.26
C ALA A 15 2.75 12.77 1.19
N PHE A 16 2.42 11.53 1.55
CA PHE A 16 3.27 10.37 1.33
C PHE A 16 2.49 9.33 0.52
N ALA A 17 3.05 8.92 -0.62
CA ALA A 17 2.54 7.81 -1.39
C ALA A 17 3.19 6.52 -0.88
N THR A 18 2.38 5.57 -0.43
CA THR A 18 2.87 4.29 0.09
C THR A 18 3.58 3.46 -0.97
N HIS A 19 3.15 3.57 -2.22
CA HIS A 19 3.72 2.88 -3.38
C HIS A 19 3.32 3.55 -4.70
N ALA A 20 3.87 3.08 -5.83
CA ALA A 20 3.75 3.71 -7.15
C ALA A 20 2.53 3.22 -7.96
N HIS A 21 1.37 3.03 -7.33
CA HIS A 21 0.13 2.83 -8.07
C HIS A 21 -0.64 4.15 -8.19
N HIS A 22 -1.40 4.30 -9.29
CA HIS A 22 -2.02 5.57 -9.65
C HIS A 22 -2.95 6.11 -8.57
N ASP A 23 -3.76 5.28 -7.94
CA ASP A 23 -4.73 5.66 -6.90
C ASP A 23 -4.09 6.14 -5.59
N HIS A 24 -2.82 5.76 -5.32
CA HIS A 24 -2.02 6.25 -4.19
C HIS A 24 -1.20 7.50 -4.53
N MET A 25 -1.01 7.81 -5.81
CA MET A 25 -0.23 8.96 -6.27
C MET A 25 -1.07 10.13 -6.79
N LEU A 26 -2.39 9.98 -6.88
CA LEU A 26 -3.29 11.04 -7.36
C LEU A 26 -3.11 12.32 -6.55
N TRP A 27 -3.02 13.45 -7.26
CA TRP A 27 -2.84 14.77 -6.66
C TRP A 27 -3.83 15.77 -7.23
N HIS A 28 -4.73 16.26 -6.38
CA HIS A 28 -5.70 17.24 -6.81
C HIS A 28 -5.08 18.65 -6.86
N PRO A 29 -5.29 19.45 -7.92
CA PRO A 29 -4.68 20.79 -8.06
C PRO A 29 -4.95 21.74 -6.90
N GLN A 30 -6.08 21.59 -6.19
CA GLN A 30 -6.39 22.40 -5.00
C GLN A 30 -5.46 22.15 -3.80
N PHE A 31 -4.68 21.09 -3.81
CA PHE A 31 -3.65 20.88 -2.78
C PHE A 31 -2.37 21.69 -3.03
N GLY A 32 -2.27 22.33 -4.21
CA GLY A 32 -1.14 23.19 -4.60
C GLY A 32 0.19 22.45 -4.62
N ASP A 33 1.26 23.17 -4.27
CA ASP A 33 2.64 22.68 -4.30
C ASP A 33 3.08 22.04 -2.97
N ALA A 34 2.15 21.50 -2.19
CA ALA A 34 2.51 20.82 -0.96
C ALA A 34 3.47 19.66 -1.26
N PRO A 35 4.57 19.52 -0.50
CA PRO A 35 5.61 18.53 -0.79
C PRO A 35 5.06 17.10 -0.67
N ARG A 36 5.52 16.25 -1.59
CA ARG A 36 5.10 14.84 -1.67
C ARG A 36 6.31 13.92 -1.67
N TRP A 37 6.20 12.84 -0.93
CA TRP A 37 7.28 11.85 -0.82
C TRP A 37 6.77 10.45 -1.12
N THR A 38 7.70 9.60 -1.48
CA THR A 38 7.57 8.14 -1.54
C THR A 38 8.92 7.50 -1.23
N THR A 39 9.01 6.19 -1.15
CA THR A 39 10.30 5.54 -0.97
C THR A 39 11.19 5.70 -2.20
N PRO A 40 12.52 5.65 -2.06
CA PRO A 40 13.43 5.69 -3.20
C PRO A 40 13.17 4.60 -4.23
N ARG A 41 12.83 3.38 -3.77
CA ARG A 41 12.55 2.23 -4.64
C ARG A 41 11.21 2.38 -5.37
N SER A 42 10.19 2.91 -4.70
CA SER A 42 8.90 3.24 -5.35
C SER A 42 9.07 4.32 -6.41
N LEU A 43 9.92 5.33 -6.14
CA LEU A 43 10.25 6.37 -7.13
C LEU A 43 11.03 5.82 -8.33
N GLN A 44 11.94 4.86 -8.11
CA GLN A 44 12.63 4.16 -9.19
C GLN A 44 11.64 3.38 -10.05
N MET A 45 10.76 2.59 -9.45
CA MET A 45 9.69 1.87 -10.13
C MET A 45 8.80 2.80 -10.95
N LEU A 46 8.40 3.93 -10.38
CA LEU A 46 7.64 4.95 -11.10
C LEU A 46 8.40 5.43 -12.36
N GLY A 47 9.73 5.59 -12.28
CA GLY A 47 10.53 5.97 -13.43
C GLY A 47 10.58 4.91 -14.53
N GLU A 48 10.55 3.64 -14.16
CA GLU A 48 10.59 2.49 -15.08
C GLU A 48 9.24 2.24 -15.77
N TRP A 49 8.12 2.46 -15.06
CA TRP A 49 6.77 2.10 -15.49
C TRP A 49 5.83 3.30 -15.70
N ARG A 50 6.41 4.49 -15.80
CA ARG A 50 5.65 5.74 -15.89
C ARG A 50 4.65 5.75 -17.03
N THR A 51 5.04 5.28 -18.20
CA THR A 51 4.17 5.28 -19.40
C THR A 51 2.94 4.42 -19.17
N GLU A 52 3.14 3.22 -18.66
CA GLU A 52 2.07 2.27 -18.36
C GLU A 52 1.13 2.80 -17.27
N LEU A 53 1.68 3.44 -16.25
CA LEU A 53 0.89 4.06 -15.18
C LEU A 53 0.09 5.26 -15.66
N GLU A 54 0.65 6.07 -16.56
CA GLU A 54 -0.06 7.19 -17.19
C GLU A 54 -1.17 6.69 -18.13
N GLU A 55 -0.95 5.60 -18.87
CA GLU A 55 -1.98 4.97 -19.69
C GLU A 55 -3.15 4.42 -18.85
N GLN A 56 -2.89 3.91 -17.65
CA GLN A 56 -3.91 3.43 -16.73
C GLN A 56 -4.82 4.52 -16.17
N LEU A 57 -4.41 5.79 -16.19
CA LEU A 57 -5.27 6.90 -15.78
C LEU A 57 -6.48 7.04 -16.72
N GLY A 58 -6.30 6.66 -17.99
CA GLY A 58 -7.36 6.67 -19.00
C GLY A 58 -7.89 8.07 -19.33
N ASP A 59 -8.93 8.08 -20.16
CA ASP A 59 -9.55 9.32 -20.66
C ASP A 59 -10.35 10.09 -19.60
N ASP A 60 -10.64 9.47 -18.47
CA ASP A 60 -11.34 10.10 -17.34
C ASP A 60 -10.45 11.02 -16.50
N PHE A 61 -9.13 10.93 -16.65
CA PHE A 61 -8.20 11.85 -15.98
C PHE A 61 -8.18 13.20 -16.71
N PRO A 62 -8.47 14.33 -16.03
CA PRO A 62 -8.56 15.63 -16.69
C PRO A 62 -7.24 16.03 -17.34
N ALA A 63 -7.24 16.23 -18.66
CA ALA A 63 -6.04 16.52 -19.44
C ALA A 63 -5.35 17.85 -19.05
N GLU A 64 -6.09 18.77 -18.41
CA GLU A 64 -5.59 20.04 -17.92
C GLU A 64 -4.90 19.93 -16.55
N TRP A 65 -4.99 18.78 -15.88
CA TRP A 65 -4.31 18.57 -14.61
C TRP A 65 -2.84 18.14 -14.84
N PRO A 66 -1.92 18.57 -13.98
CA PRO A 66 -0.56 18.06 -14.04
C PRO A 66 -0.55 16.55 -13.79
N SER A 67 0.42 15.85 -14.36
CA SER A 67 0.59 14.42 -14.09
C SER A 67 0.65 14.17 -12.58
N PRO A 68 -0.13 13.22 -12.04
CA PRO A 68 -0.12 12.91 -10.61
C PRO A 68 1.23 12.36 -10.15
N PHE A 69 2.08 11.96 -11.08
CA PHE A 69 3.41 11.41 -10.82
C PHE A 69 4.51 12.49 -10.72
N ASP A 70 4.19 13.74 -11.07
CA ASP A 70 5.15 14.83 -10.98
C ASP A 70 5.35 15.34 -9.56
N GLY A 71 6.56 15.83 -9.24
CA GLY A 71 6.87 16.47 -7.97
C GLY A 71 7.02 15.54 -6.77
N LEU A 72 6.99 14.21 -6.96
CA LEU A 72 7.33 13.24 -5.94
C LEU A 72 8.82 13.29 -5.64
N ARG A 73 9.17 13.16 -4.36
CA ARG A 73 10.56 13.19 -3.86
C ARG A 73 10.89 11.90 -3.15
N PRO A 74 12.13 11.40 -3.26
CA PRO A 74 12.54 10.24 -2.48
C PRO A 74 12.62 10.61 -1.00
N LEU A 75 12.12 9.74 -0.15
CA LEU A 75 12.34 9.82 1.29
C LEU A 75 13.81 9.48 1.58
N ALA A 76 14.55 10.41 2.17
CA ALA A 76 15.99 10.23 2.40
C ALA A 76 16.33 9.35 3.61
N ALA A 77 15.36 9.11 4.50
CA ALA A 77 15.50 8.29 5.71
C ALA A 77 14.14 7.70 6.06
N ALA A 78 14.12 6.63 6.85
CA ALA A 78 12.89 5.97 7.28
C ALA A 78 11.93 6.84 8.13
N ALA A 79 12.34 8.04 8.50
CA ALA A 79 11.51 9.01 9.20
C ALA A 79 10.99 10.07 8.21
N ILE A 80 9.68 10.29 8.24
CA ILE A 80 9.03 11.27 7.36
C ILE A 80 9.37 12.70 7.84
N PRO A 81 9.84 13.60 6.93
CA PRO A 81 10.24 14.94 7.30
C PRO A 81 9.08 15.81 7.82
N GLU A 82 9.40 16.83 8.60
CA GLU A 82 8.47 17.92 8.86
C GLU A 82 7.94 18.53 7.52
N PRO A 83 6.65 18.89 7.42
CA PRO A 83 5.73 19.12 8.54
C PRO A 83 4.87 17.90 8.94
N PHE A 84 5.10 16.72 8.42
CA PHE A 84 4.31 15.54 8.77
C PHE A 84 4.51 15.07 10.22
N GLY A 85 5.72 15.23 10.78
CA GLY A 85 6.00 14.89 12.16
C GLY A 85 5.46 15.89 13.18
N ALA A 86 5.04 17.07 12.74
CA ALA A 86 4.60 18.15 13.63
C ALA A 86 3.09 18.28 13.71
N GLY A 87 2.42 17.26 14.12
CA GLY A 87 1.08 17.42 14.71
C GLY A 87 1.13 18.12 16.07
N GLY A 88 2.11 19.00 16.29
CA GLY A 88 2.28 19.76 17.55
C GLY A 88 2.86 18.96 18.72
N ALA A 89 3.17 17.70 18.58
CA ALA A 89 3.66 16.82 19.64
C ALA A 89 4.93 16.04 19.29
N GLY A 90 5.53 16.28 18.12
CA GLY A 90 6.86 15.69 17.80
C GLY A 90 6.89 14.18 17.58
N GLU A 91 5.74 13.55 17.31
CA GLU A 91 5.71 12.12 17.01
C GLU A 91 6.35 11.84 15.65
N ALA A 92 7.40 11.01 15.64
CA ALA A 92 8.00 10.55 14.42
C ALA A 92 7.13 9.48 13.75
N MET A 93 6.68 9.74 12.52
CA MET A 93 6.18 8.68 11.64
C MET A 93 7.37 7.92 11.06
N VAL A 94 7.32 6.60 11.13
CA VAL A 94 8.37 5.72 10.62
C VAL A 94 7.81 4.89 9.46
N THR A 95 8.58 4.74 8.39
CA THR A 95 8.24 3.83 7.30
C THR A 95 8.72 2.41 7.60
N VAL A 96 7.86 1.43 7.31
CA VAL A 96 8.23 0.01 7.24
C VAL A 96 8.21 -0.37 5.77
N GLU A 97 9.39 -0.33 5.15
CA GLU A 97 9.55 -0.56 3.72
C GLU A 97 9.61 -2.04 3.38
N HIS A 98 8.97 -2.43 2.28
CA HIS A 98 8.96 -3.81 1.75
C HIS A 98 8.57 -3.81 0.26
N ASP A 99 8.64 -4.98 -0.38
CA ASP A 99 8.30 -5.14 -1.80
C ASP A 99 7.04 -6.02 -2.01
N GLY A 100 6.22 -6.19 -0.98
CA GLY A 100 5.17 -7.22 -0.97
C GLY A 100 4.04 -7.02 -1.96
N HIS A 101 3.48 -5.81 -2.06
CA HIS A 101 2.41 -5.49 -3.00
C HIS A 101 2.97 -4.82 -4.26
N ALA A 102 3.94 -3.96 -4.07
CA ALA A 102 4.67 -3.27 -5.13
C ALA A 102 6.10 -2.97 -4.68
N PRO A 103 7.08 -2.84 -5.60
CA PRO A 103 8.44 -2.49 -5.26
C PRO A 103 8.54 -1.15 -4.51
N GLY A 104 9.14 -1.20 -3.33
CA GLY A 104 9.29 -0.03 -2.48
C GLY A 104 8.01 0.42 -1.78
N HIS A 105 7.02 -0.45 -1.67
CA HIS A 105 5.85 -0.19 -0.82
C HIS A 105 6.27 0.07 0.62
N ALA A 106 5.59 0.98 1.31
CA ALA A 106 5.85 1.28 2.71
C ALA A 106 4.56 1.43 3.52
N ALA A 107 4.50 0.75 4.64
CA ALA A 107 3.54 1.08 5.68
C ALA A 107 4.07 2.23 6.54
N LEU A 108 3.17 3.03 7.13
CA LEU A 108 3.50 4.12 8.03
C LEU A 108 3.10 3.75 9.46
N TRP A 109 4.08 3.77 10.37
CA TRP A 109 3.90 3.48 11.78
C TRP A 109 3.95 4.76 12.63
N LEU A 110 2.86 5.05 13.34
CA LEU A 110 2.73 6.11 14.32
C LEU A 110 2.76 5.47 15.71
N GLY A 111 3.96 5.22 16.24
CA GLY A 111 4.19 4.39 17.42
C GLY A 111 3.52 4.92 18.69
N GLU A 112 3.60 6.24 18.97
CA GLU A 112 2.97 6.83 20.15
C GLU A 112 1.43 6.75 20.13
N ARG A 113 0.84 6.69 18.93
CA ARG A 113 -0.62 6.56 18.73
C ARG A 113 -1.08 5.13 18.57
N GLY A 114 -0.15 4.19 18.37
CA GLY A 114 -0.47 2.81 18.04
C GLY A 114 -1.23 2.66 16.72
N VAL A 115 -0.98 3.53 15.73
CA VAL A 115 -1.68 3.52 14.44
C VAL A 115 -0.75 3.07 13.34
N LEU A 116 -1.16 2.03 12.60
CA LEU A 116 -0.49 1.52 11.41
C LEU A 116 -1.32 1.85 10.16
N LEU A 117 -0.76 2.64 9.23
CA LEU A 117 -1.30 2.83 7.89
C LEU A 117 -0.61 1.82 6.97
N ALA A 118 -1.33 0.78 6.57
CA ALA A 118 -0.70 -0.41 5.97
C ALA A 118 -0.48 -0.29 4.44
N GLY A 119 -0.97 0.77 3.79
CA GLY A 119 -1.07 0.78 2.33
C GLY A 119 -1.91 -0.41 1.86
N ASP A 120 -1.58 -1.01 0.72
CA ASP A 120 -2.36 -2.11 0.13
C ASP A 120 -1.97 -3.48 0.68
N MET A 121 -1.83 -3.52 1.99
CA MET A 121 -1.62 -4.72 2.76
C MET A 121 -2.72 -4.86 3.83
N LEU A 122 -3.01 -6.07 4.23
CA LEU A 122 -3.87 -6.38 5.38
C LEU A 122 -5.31 -5.86 5.23
N SER A 123 -5.82 -5.87 3.99
CA SER A 123 -7.18 -5.46 3.62
C SER A 123 -8.24 -6.44 4.11
N ASP A 124 -9.45 -5.94 4.41
CA ASP A 124 -10.62 -6.79 4.62
C ASP A 124 -11.47 -6.99 3.38
N VAL A 125 -11.21 -6.25 2.33
CA VAL A 125 -11.99 -6.33 1.09
C VAL A 125 -11.18 -6.90 -0.08
N GLU A 126 -9.87 -7.04 0.09
CA GLU A 126 -8.98 -7.62 -0.92
C GLU A 126 -8.20 -8.80 -0.34
N LEU A 127 -7.95 -9.79 -1.18
CA LEU A 127 -6.99 -10.84 -0.91
C LEU A 127 -5.56 -10.27 -0.90
N PRO A 128 -4.56 -10.98 -0.37
CA PRO A 128 -3.16 -10.65 -0.63
C PRO A 128 -2.89 -10.51 -2.14
N LEU A 129 -2.44 -9.33 -2.58
CA LEU A 129 -2.22 -9.02 -4.00
C LEU A 129 -0.73 -8.78 -4.29
N PRO A 130 0.09 -9.82 -4.52
CA PRO A 130 1.50 -9.70 -4.88
C PRO A 130 1.69 -9.38 -6.37
N PHE A 131 0.89 -8.45 -6.88
CA PHE A 131 0.82 -8.13 -8.30
C PHE A 131 1.71 -6.94 -8.65
N PHE A 132 2.31 -7.05 -9.85
CA PHE A 132 3.17 -6.02 -10.37
C PHE A 132 4.39 -5.74 -9.45
N PRO A 133 5.39 -6.64 -9.46
CA PRO A 133 5.76 -7.62 -10.52
C PRO A 133 5.39 -9.10 -10.25
N ASP A 134 4.31 -9.41 -9.60
CA ASP A 134 3.87 -10.80 -9.33
C ASP A 134 4.83 -11.56 -8.39
N ASP A 135 5.34 -10.88 -7.36
CA ASP A 135 6.35 -11.41 -6.45
C ASP A 135 5.72 -11.93 -5.14
N LEU A 136 5.21 -13.16 -5.18
CA LEU A 136 4.63 -13.80 -4.00
C LEU A 136 5.66 -14.02 -2.86
N PRO A 137 6.92 -14.42 -3.10
CA PRO A 137 7.95 -14.44 -2.07
C PRO A 137 8.16 -13.09 -1.36
N ALA A 138 8.21 -11.99 -2.11
CA ALA A 138 8.33 -10.65 -1.52
C ALA A 138 7.10 -10.28 -0.67
N TYR A 139 5.91 -10.74 -1.07
CA TYR A 139 4.69 -10.54 -0.27
C TYR A 139 4.76 -11.27 1.07
N LEU A 140 5.24 -12.51 1.10
CA LEU A 140 5.43 -13.27 2.33
C LEU A 140 6.46 -12.61 3.26
N ASP A 141 7.59 -12.16 2.72
CA ASP A 141 8.60 -11.40 3.48
C ASP A 141 8.01 -10.10 4.06
N ALA A 142 7.14 -9.42 3.31
CA ALA A 142 6.46 -8.22 3.78
C ALA A 142 5.53 -8.48 4.97
N LEU A 143 4.77 -9.58 4.97
CA LEU A 143 3.95 -9.97 6.12
C LEU A 143 4.80 -10.24 7.36
N ASP A 144 5.98 -10.83 7.19
CA ASP A 144 6.90 -11.06 8.30
C ASP A 144 7.52 -9.76 8.83
N ARG A 145 7.89 -8.83 7.95
CA ARG A 145 8.36 -7.50 8.33
C ARG A 145 7.31 -6.68 9.07
N LEU A 146 6.06 -6.75 8.64
CA LEU A 146 4.95 -6.03 9.25
C LEU A 146 4.52 -6.62 10.61
N ALA A 147 4.79 -7.90 10.86
CA ALA A 147 4.29 -8.62 12.03
C ALA A 147 4.60 -7.93 13.36
N ALA A 148 5.81 -7.37 13.52
CA ALA A 148 6.22 -6.70 14.75
C ALA A 148 5.38 -5.43 15.02
N VAL A 149 5.21 -4.57 14.01
CA VAL A 149 4.43 -3.33 14.16
C VAL A 149 2.93 -3.61 14.24
N VAL A 150 2.43 -4.65 13.56
CA VAL A 150 1.03 -5.10 13.65
C VAL A 150 0.72 -5.56 15.08
N ALA A 151 1.65 -6.28 15.73
CA ALA A 151 1.48 -6.73 17.12
C ALA A 151 1.43 -5.59 18.14
N GLU A 152 2.05 -4.44 17.84
CA GLU A 152 2.05 -3.24 18.68
C GLU A 152 0.89 -2.29 18.34
N ALA A 153 0.31 -2.43 17.15
CA ALA A 153 -0.74 -1.53 16.67
C ALA A 153 -2.06 -1.76 17.41
N SER A 154 -2.68 -0.67 17.85
CA SER A 154 -4.06 -0.67 18.37
C SER A 154 -5.09 -0.34 17.29
N VAL A 155 -4.65 0.27 16.18
CA VAL A 155 -5.49 0.56 15.00
C VAL A 155 -4.69 0.29 13.74
N LEU A 156 -5.28 -0.41 12.79
CA LEU A 156 -4.76 -0.60 11.44
C LEU A 156 -5.72 0.05 10.44
N VAL A 157 -5.14 0.79 9.50
CA VAL A 157 -5.85 1.43 8.39
C VAL A 157 -5.23 0.93 7.08
N PRO A 158 -5.93 0.08 6.30
CA PRO A 158 -5.46 -0.34 4.98
C PRO A 158 -5.73 0.75 3.93
N GLY A 159 -5.08 0.66 2.78
CA GLY A 159 -5.36 1.51 1.63
C GLY A 159 -6.75 1.25 1.06
N HIS A 160 -7.10 -0.02 0.91
CA HIS A 160 -8.42 -0.49 0.51
C HIS A 160 -9.11 -1.23 1.66
N GLY A 161 -10.37 -0.87 1.95
CA GLY A 161 -11.16 -1.51 3.02
C GLY A 161 -11.41 -0.61 4.22
N HIS A 162 -11.50 -1.20 5.40
CA HIS A 162 -11.95 -0.52 6.61
C HIS A 162 -10.90 -0.57 7.71
N PRO A 163 -10.74 0.52 8.49
CA PRO A 163 -9.93 0.51 9.70
C PRO A 163 -10.43 -0.56 10.69
N THR A 164 -9.50 -1.11 11.48
CA THR A 164 -9.81 -2.09 12.51
C THR A 164 -8.99 -1.84 13.78
N ASP A 165 -9.58 -2.17 14.92
CA ASP A 165 -8.93 -2.23 16.24
C ASP A 165 -8.37 -3.63 16.55
N ARG A 166 -8.38 -4.54 15.56
CA ARG A 166 -7.88 -5.91 15.63
C ARG A 166 -6.86 -6.21 14.53
N PRO A 167 -5.70 -5.51 14.53
CA PRO A 167 -4.70 -5.63 13.47
C PRO A 167 -4.21 -7.05 13.22
N MET A 168 -3.99 -7.82 14.31
CA MET A 168 -3.53 -9.21 14.22
C MET A 168 -4.49 -10.13 13.47
N GLU A 169 -5.81 -9.91 13.57
CA GLU A 169 -6.79 -10.73 12.83
C GLU A 169 -6.62 -10.58 11.32
N ARG A 170 -6.19 -9.38 10.86
CA ARG A 170 -5.91 -9.13 9.43
C ARG A 170 -4.66 -9.86 8.97
N LEU A 171 -3.57 -9.75 9.74
CA LEU A 171 -2.32 -10.47 9.45
C LEU A 171 -2.54 -12.00 9.44
N ASP A 172 -3.26 -12.51 10.42
CA ASP A 172 -3.57 -13.93 10.52
C ASP A 172 -4.49 -14.42 9.37
N ALA A 173 -5.41 -13.55 8.90
CA ALA A 173 -6.26 -13.89 7.76
C ALA A 173 -5.42 -14.03 6.48
N ASP A 174 -4.54 -13.07 6.21
CA ASP A 174 -3.66 -13.11 5.03
C ASP A 174 -2.70 -14.30 5.08
N ARG A 175 -2.10 -14.56 6.24
CA ARG A 175 -1.23 -15.72 6.43
C ARG A 175 -1.95 -17.04 6.22
N ARG A 176 -3.12 -17.23 6.83
CA ARG A 176 -3.92 -18.47 6.65
C ARG A 176 -4.27 -18.69 5.20
N TYR A 177 -4.73 -17.65 4.51
CA TYR A 177 -5.08 -17.73 3.10
C TYR A 177 -3.87 -18.15 2.25
N LEU A 178 -2.71 -17.51 2.43
CA LEU A 178 -1.50 -17.84 1.68
C LEU A 178 -0.94 -19.22 2.05
N ASP A 179 -0.98 -19.61 3.31
CA ASP A 179 -0.58 -20.95 3.77
C ASP A 179 -1.40 -22.06 3.10
N ASP A 180 -2.72 -21.86 2.96
CA ASP A 180 -3.59 -22.81 2.26
C ASP A 180 -3.25 -22.91 0.78
N VAL A 181 -3.11 -21.76 0.10
CA VAL A 181 -2.78 -21.73 -1.33
C VAL A 181 -1.39 -22.31 -1.60
N LEU A 182 -0.38 -21.95 -0.80
CA LEU A 182 0.98 -22.48 -0.91
C LEU A 182 1.05 -23.99 -0.66
N ALA A 183 0.20 -24.51 0.22
CA ALA A 183 0.10 -25.95 0.45
C ALA A 183 -0.77 -26.70 -0.59
N GLY A 184 -1.33 -25.98 -1.57
CA GLY A 184 -2.26 -26.55 -2.56
C GLY A 184 -3.62 -26.95 -1.97
N ARG A 185 -4.00 -26.37 -0.84
CA ARG A 185 -5.30 -26.58 -0.23
C ARG A 185 -6.31 -25.55 -0.74
N GLU A 186 -7.59 -25.89 -0.64
CA GLU A 186 -8.68 -24.91 -0.82
C GLU A 186 -8.59 -23.87 0.28
N ALA A 187 -8.44 -22.60 -0.08
CA ALA A 187 -8.45 -21.51 0.88
C ALA A 187 -9.88 -21.05 1.14
N ASP A 188 -10.36 -21.26 2.37
CA ASP A 188 -11.68 -20.78 2.81
C ASP A 188 -11.58 -19.31 3.28
N ASP A 189 -11.66 -18.39 2.30
CA ASP A 189 -11.62 -16.94 2.54
C ASP A 189 -12.79 -16.27 1.83
N TRP A 190 -13.64 -15.61 2.58
CA TRP A 190 -14.86 -14.98 2.07
C TRP A 190 -14.57 -13.84 1.07
N ARG A 191 -13.39 -13.19 1.15
CA ARG A 191 -12.96 -12.14 0.23
C ARG A 191 -12.92 -12.62 -1.21
N ARG A 192 -12.73 -13.92 -1.46
CA ARG A 192 -12.79 -14.53 -2.80
C ARG A 192 -14.09 -14.27 -3.54
N SER A 193 -15.19 -14.05 -2.79
CA SER A 193 -16.52 -13.76 -3.36
C SER A 193 -16.70 -12.30 -3.76
N LEU A 194 -15.78 -11.42 -3.40
CA LEU A 194 -15.85 -10.00 -3.74
C LEU A 194 -15.45 -9.75 -5.20
N LYS A 195 -15.87 -8.59 -5.73
CA LYS A 195 -15.62 -8.22 -7.12
C LYS A 195 -14.11 -8.22 -7.43
N GLY A 196 -13.71 -8.95 -8.45
CA GLY A 196 -12.30 -9.07 -8.88
C GLY A 196 -11.49 -10.09 -8.09
N MET A 197 -11.89 -10.46 -6.87
CA MET A 197 -11.08 -11.32 -5.99
C MET A 197 -11.07 -12.79 -6.42
N GLY A 198 -12.08 -13.26 -7.13
CA GLY A 198 -12.05 -14.61 -7.72
C GLY A 198 -10.97 -14.77 -8.80
N GLU A 199 -10.77 -13.74 -9.62
CA GLU A 199 -9.71 -13.70 -10.64
C GLU A 199 -8.33 -13.55 -9.96
N ALA A 200 -8.23 -12.66 -8.98
CA ALA A 200 -7.02 -12.50 -8.16
C ALA A 200 -6.63 -13.82 -7.48
N HIS A 201 -7.59 -14.55 -6.90
CA HIS A 201 -7.35 -15.87 -6.32
C HIS A 201 -6.72 -16.84 -7.32
N SER A 202 -7.27 -16.91 -8.55
CA SER A 202 -6.74 -17.78 -9.59
C SER A 202 -5.28 -17.48 -9.92
N LYS A 203 -4.94 -16.21 -10.04
CA LYS A 203 -3.58 -15.74 -10.28
C LYS A 203 -2.62 -16.09 -9.13
N ILE A 204 -3.05 -15.92 -7.89
CA ILE A 204 -2.26 -16.28 -6.70
C ILE A 204 -2.00 -17.79 -6.64
N VAL A 205 -3.01 -18.62 -6.99
CA VAL A 205 -2.86 -20.07 -7.07
C VAL A 205 -1.86 -20.48 -8.15
N GLU A 206 -1.85 -19.82 -9.30
CA GLU A 206 -0.87 -20.05 -10.35
C GLU A 206 0.55 -19.74 -9.86
N MET A 207 0.78 -18.57 -9.25
CA MET A 207 2.08 -18.21 -8.66
C MET A 207 2.54 -19.20 -7.60
N ALA A 208 1.65 -19.59 -6.69
CA ALA A 208 1.97 -20.57 -5.65
C ALA A 208 2.28 -21.96 -6.24
N THR A 209 1.63 -22.32 -7.35
CA THR A 209 1.92 -23.57 -8.04
C THR A 209 3.29 -23.53 -8.71
N ALA A 210 3.63 -22.43 -9.39
CA ALA A 210 4.96 -22.24 -9.98
C ALA A 210 6.07 -22.34 -8.93
N LEU A 211 5.88 -21.72 -7.75
CA LEU A 211 6.82 -21.85 -6.62
C LEU A 211 7.00 -23.30 -6.14
N ARG A 212 5.92 -24.08 -6.08
CA ARG A 212 5.98 -25.49 -5.64
C ARG A 212 6.67 -26.40 -6.67
N THR A 213 6.48 -26.12 -7.96
CA THR A 213 7.04 -26.93 -9.05
C THR A 213 8.46 -26.51 -9.44
N GLY A 214 8.95 -25.37 -8.96
CA GLY A 214 10.25 -24.80 -9.32
C GLY A 214 10.27 -24.25 -10.75
N GLU A 215 9.12 -23.96 -11.33
CA GLU A 215 8.97 -23.28 -12.61
C GLU A 215 9.09 -21.78 -12.35
N SER A 216 10.27 -21.21 -12.62
CA SER A 216 10.47 -19.75 -12.55
C SER A 216 9.74 -19.10 -13.73
N SER A 217 8.93 -18.11 -13.45
CA SER A 217 8.31 -17.23 -14.45
C SER A 217 9.33 -16.34 -15.14
#